data_ee7a39758d21bc8119f24c60fbd3ceed
#
_entry.id   ee7a39758d21bc8119f24c60fbd3ceed
#
_cell.length_a   1.000
_cell.length_b   1.000
_cell.length_c   1.000
_cell.angle_alpha   90.00
_cell.angle_beta   90.00
_cell.angle_gamma   90.00
#
_symmetry.space_group_name_H-M   'P 1'
#
loop_
_entity.id
_entity.type
_entity.pdbx_description
1 polymer ?
#
loop_
_entity_poly.entity_id
_entity_poly.type
_entity_poly.pdbx_seq_one_letter_code
_entity_poly.pdbx_strand_id
1 'polypeptide(L)'
;MNFEQWLQSRLTAHGYPVGKIDGVVGRLTIAGLRAFQRAKNLPVTGEADVATVAALRRSSSNGPGVPERPASSSAGVPSSSGPWPHQGDVERFYGRVGTSQGRLKLPFPMKLAWDKRRIVTSITLHTKVIDSAGRAFAEIAAAYSEKERVALGLDLFGGSLNVRRMRGGSAYSMHSWGIAIDFDPERNQLRWKSPKARLSHDDAVPFWEAWEREGWVTLGRERNFDWMHVQAARL
;
A
#
# COMPACT_ATOMS: atom_id res chain seq x y z
N MET A 1 -4.64 12.12 -13.68
CA MET A 1 -5.12 10.98 -14.47
C MET A 1 -6.62 10.90 -14.25
N ASN A 2 -7.42 10.83 -15.32
CA ASN A 2 -8.85 10.59 -15.19
C ASN A 2 -9.13 9.08 -15.06
N PHE A 3 -10.39 8.71 -14.84
CA PHE A 3 -10.79 7.30 -14.67
C PHE A 3 -10.43 6.44 -15.90
N GLU A 4 -10.62 6.95 -17.10
CA GLU A 4 -10.34 6.23 -18.35
C GLU A 4 -8.85 5.96 -18.53
N GLN A 5 -7.98 6.91 -18.20
CA GLN A 5 -6.53 6.72 -18.21
C GLN A 5 -6.10 5.69 -17.13
N TRP A 6 -6.72 5.73 -15.95
CA TRP A 6 -6.50 4.72 -14.93
C TRP A 6 -6.92 3.33 -15.44
N LEU A 7 -8.10 3.21 -16.03
CA LEU A 7 -8.61 1.97 -16.61
C LEU A 7 -7.66 1.38 -17.66
N GLN A 8 -7.20 2.22 -18.60
CA GLN A 8 -6.25 1.83 -19.62
C GLN A 8 -4.92 1.36 -19.03
N SER A 9 -4.41 2.08 -18.03
CA SER A 9 -3.18 1.73 -17.31
C SER A 9 -3.31 0.38 -16.59
N ARG A 10 -4.44 0.16 -15.90
CA ARG A 10 -4.68 -1.10 -15.18
C ARG A 10 -4.83 -2.30 -16.11
N LEU A 11 -5.57 -2.16 -17.20
CA LEU A 11 -5.69 -3.21 -18.22
C LEU A 11 -4.32 -3.59 -18.79
N THR A 12 -3.49 -2.60 -19.10
CA THR A 12 -2.13 -2.83 -19.59
C THR A 12 -1.26 -3.53 -18.54
N ALA A 13 -1.34 -3.12 -17.28
CA ALA A 13 -0.62 -3.75 -16.17
C ALA A 13 -1.05 -5.20 -15.93
N HIS A 14 -2.31 -5.54 -16.21
CA HIS A 14 -2.83 -6.91 -16.18
C HIS A 14 -2.53 -7.73 -17.44
N GLY A 15 -1.69 -7.22 -18.35
CA GLY A 15 -1.30 -7.92 -19.59
C GLY A 15 -2.31 -7.80 -20.74
N TYR A 16 -3.26 -6.86 -20.65
CA TYR A 16 -4.24 -6.57 -21.70
C TYR A 16 -3.92 -5.19 -22.32
N PRO A 17 -2.96 -5.10 -23.26
CA PRO A 17 -2.54 -3.83 -23.82
C PRO A 17 -3.68 -3.17 -24.59
N VAL A 18 -3.97 -1.91 -24.27
CA VAL A 18 -5.05 -1.12 -24.84
C VAL A 18 -4.57 -0.01 -25.78
N GLY A 19 -3.29 -0.05 -26.15
CA GLY A 19 -2.64 0.99 -26.94
C GLY A 19 -2.19 2.18 -26.09
N LYS A 20 -2.40 3.38 -26.58
CA LYS A 20 -2.01 4.61 -25.88
C LYS A 20 -2.93 4.88 -24.69
N ILE A 21 -2.35 5.29 -23.58
CA ILE A 21 -3.09 5.71 -22.37
C ILE A 21 -3.44 7.19 -22.53
N ASP A 22 -4.51 7.48 -23.26
CA ASP A 22 -4.94 8.82 -23.62
C ASP A 22 -6.25 9.26 -22.95
N GLY A 23 -6.91 8.35 -22.23
CA GLY A 23 -8.21 8.61 -21.59
C GLY A 23 -9.40 8.45 -22.56
N VAL A 24 -9.18 7.91 -23.77
CA VAL A 24 -10.26 7.63 -24.71
C VAL A 24 -10.58 6.14 -24.69
N VAL A 25 -11.79 5.77 -24.27
CA VAL A 25 -12.26 4.39 -24.26
C VAL A 25 -12.64 3.98 -25.69
N GLY A 26 -11.62 3.61 -26.48
CA GLY A 26 -11.76 3.17 -27.84
C GLY A 26 -11.88 1.64 -27.97
N ARG A 27 -11.87 1.15 -29.23
CA ARG A 27 -12.02 -0.28 -29.53
C ARG A 27 -11.01 -1.18 -28.82
N LEU A 28 -9.76 -0.73 -28.66
CA LEU A 28 -8.70 -1.50 -27.99
C LEU A 28 -8.97 -1.59 -26.49
N THR A 29 -9.42 -0.51 -25.85
CA THR A 29 -9.79 -0.50 -24.44
C THR A 29 -10.96 -1.45 -24.18
N ILE A 30 -12.01 -1.42 -25.01
CA ILE A 30 -13.17 -2.31 -24.92
C ILE A 30 -12.76 -3.78 -25.14
N ALA A 31 -11.88 -4.03 -26.11
CA ALA A 31 -11.35 -5.38 -26.35
C ALA A 31 -10.55 -5.90 -25.15
N GLY A 32 -9.69 -5.04 -24.55
CA GLY A 32 -8.94 -5.33 -23.34
C GLY A 32 -9.86 -5.63 -22.14
N LEU A 33 -10.91 -4.83 -21.95
CA LEU A 33 -11.93 -5.07 -20.92
C LEU A 33 -12.60 -6.44 -21.08
N ARG A 34 -13.07 -6.75 -22.29
CA ARG A 34 -13.72 -8.06 -22.55
C ARG A 34 -12.77 -9.24 -22.34
N ALA A 35 -11.51 -9.10 -22.75
CA ALA A 35 -10.49 -10.12 -22.52
C ALA A 35 -10.21 -10.32 -21.04
N PHE A 36 -10.05 -9.23 -20.29
CA PHE A 36 -9.87 -9.25 -18.83
C PHE A 36 -11.08 -9.88 -18.12
N GLN A 37 -12.31 -9.45 -18.44
CA GLN A 37 -13.55 -9.98 -17.87
C GLN A 37 -13.65 -11.50 -18.10
N ARG A 38 -13.35 -11.97 -19.29
CA ARG A 38 -13.32 -13.41 -19.61
C ARG A 38 -12.31 -14.16 -18.76
N ALA A 39 -11.09 -13.65 -18.65
CA ALA A 39 -10.01 -14.27 -17.86
C ALA A 39 -10.29 -14.28 -16.36
N LYS A 40 -11.14 -13.37 -15.87
CA LYS A 40 -11.53 -13.28 -14.45
C LYS A 40 -12.90 -13.88 -14.15
N ASN A 41 -13.51 -14.59 -15.12
CA ASN A 41 -14.87 -15.18 -15.02
C ASN A 41 -15.93 -14.15 -14.62
N LEU A 42 -15.82 -12.92 -15.13
CA LEU A 42 -16.79 -11.85 -14.95
C LEU A 42 -17.74 -11.78 -16.15
N PRO A 43 -18.93 -11.16 -16.03
CA PRO A 43 -19.78 -10.85 -17.15
C PRO A 43 -19.01 -10.08 -18.24
N VAL A 44 -19.03 -10.58 -19.49
CA VAL A 44 -18.24 -10.00 -20.60
C VAL A 44 -19.02 -8.87 -21.25
N THR A 45 -19.14 -7.75 -20.56
CA THR A 45 -19.87 -6.57 -21.01
C THR A 45 -19.04 -5.66 -21.93
N GLY A 46 -17.73 -5.58 -21.68
CA GLY A 46 -16.84 -4.59 -22.28
C GLY A 46 -16.94 -3.22 -21.62
N GLU A 47 -17.62 -3.13 -20.48
CA GLU A 47 -17.77 -1.94 -19.65
C GLU A 47 -16.99 -2.10 -18.33
N ALA A 48 -16.55 -0.99 -17.76
CA ALA A 48 -15.87 -0.98 -16.47
C ALA A 48 -16.90 -0.92 -15.32
N ASP A 49 -17.71 -1.99 -15.20
CA ASP A 49 -18.65 -2.15 -14.10
C ASP A 49 -17.95 -2.34 -12.74
N VAL A 50 -18.73 -2.31 -11.66
CA VAL A 50 -18.21 -2.38 -10.28
C VAL A 50 -17.37 -3.64 -10.07
N ALA A 51 -17.80 -4.79 -10.60
CA ALA A 51 -17.07 -6.05 -10.45
C ALA A 51 -15.76 -6.06 -11.23
N THR A 52 -15.78 -5.53 -12.46
CA THR A 52 -14.60 -5.36 -13.32
C THR A 52 -13.59 -4.39 -12.70
N VAL A 53 -14.05 -3.24 -12.22
CA VAL A 53 -13.20 -2.26 -11.54
C VAL A 53 -12.59 -2.86 -10.27
N ALA A 54 -13.37 -3.57 -9.46
CA ALA A 54 -12.86 -4.25 -8.28
C ALA A 54 -11.80 -5.31 -8.62
N ALA A 55 -11.99 -6.05 -9.71
CA ALA A 55 -11.02 -7.03 -10.19
C ALA A 55 -9.75 -6.39 -10.76
N LEU A 56 -9.88 -5.26 -11.48
CA LEU A 56 -8.75 -4.48 -11.98
C LEU A 56 -7.92 -3.83 -10.87
N ARG A 57 -8.54 -3.51 -9.74
CA ARG A 57 -7.87 -2.97 -8.54
C ARG A 57 -7.01 -4.01 -7.82
N ARG A 58 -7.31 -5.31 -7.96
CA ARG A 58 -6.49 -6.38 -7.41
C ARG A 58 -5.21 -6.51 -8.24
N SER A 59 -4.05 -6.66 -7.56
CA SER A 59 -2.78 -6.91 -8.25
C SER A 59 -2.86 -8.22 -9.03
N SER A 60 -2.41 -8.21 -10.30
CA SER A 60 -2.27 -9.45 -11.05
C SER A 60 -1.06 -10.22 -10.53
N SER A 61 -1.26 -11.35 -9.90
CA SER A 61 -0.20 -12.30 -9.55
C SER A 61 0.27 -13.15 -10.74
N ASN A 62 -0.25 -12.92 -11.96
CA ASN A 62 0.04 -13.69 -13.17
C ASN A 62 0.49 -12.77 -14.32
N GLY A 63 1.71 -12.22 -14.21
CA GLY A 63 2.45 -11.79 -15.39
C GLY A 63 3.28 -12.96 -15.94
N PRO A 64 3.42 -13.14 -17.29
CA PRO A 64 4.30 -14.17 -17.83
C PRO A 64 5.74 -13.82 -17.47
N GLY A 65 6.40 -14.66 -16.64
CA GLY A 65 7.85 -14.59 -16.47
C GLY A 65 8.41 -14.42 -15.05
N VAL A 66 7.63 -14.69 -14.00
CA VAL A 66 8.23 -14.87 -12.65
C VAL A 66 8.34 -16.36 -12.38
N PRO A 67 9.54 -16.92 -12.07
CA PRO A 67 9.67 -18.33 -11.74
C PRO A 67 8.80 -18.68 -10.53
N GLU A 68 8.03 -19.73 -10.70
CA GLU A 68 7.16 -20.28 -9.68
C GLU A 68 7.98 -20.67 -8.45
N ARG A 69 7.69 -20.07 -7.32
CA ARG A 69 8.24 -20.47 -6.02
C ARG A 69 7.57 -21.79 -5.64
N PRO A 70 8.31 -22.84 -5.22
CA PRO A 70 7.70 -24.12 -4.85
C PRO A 70 6.65 -23.92 -3.77
N ALA A 71 5.49 -24.50 -4.02
CA ALA A 71 4.33 -24.46 -3.15
C ALA A 71 4.66 -25.02 -1.76
N SER A 72 4.69 -24.14 -0.76
CA SER A 72 4.50 -24.53 0.63
C SER A 72 3.00 -24.66 0.86
N SER A 73 2.55 -25.87 1.01
CA SER A 73 1.16 -26.24 1.27
C SER A 73 0.67 -25.65 2.58
N SER A 74 -0.35 -24.82 2.52
CA SER A 74 -1.54 -24.87 3.38
C SER A 74 -2.49 -23.72 3.00
N ALA A 75 -3.58 -24.08 2.33
CA ALA A 75 -4.77 -23.26 2.24
C ALA A 75 -5.36 -23.16 3.67
N GLY A 76 -5.12 -22.01 4.31
CA GLY A 76 -5.76 -21.62 5.56
C GLY A 76 -6.56 -20.36 5.31
N VAL A 77 -7.84 -20.40 5.61
CA VAL A 77 -8.73 -19.25 5.82
C VAL A 77 -7.95 -18.17 6.56
N PRO A 78 -8.03 -16.85 6.21
CA PRO A 78 -7.36 -15.84 6.97
C PRO A 78 -7.86 -15.87 8.41
N SER A 79 -7.10 -16.53 9.25
CA SER A 79 -7.25 -16.50 10.70
C SER A 79 -7.01 -15.06 11.13
N SER A 80 -7.76 -14.57 12.09
CA SER A 80 -7.59 -13.28 12.78
C SER A 80 -6.22 -13.10 13.46
N SER A 81 -5.25 -13.96 13.17
CA SER A 81 -3.87 -13.96 13.66
C SER A 81 -2.91 -13.60 12.52
N GLY A 82 -2.82 -12.32 12.15
CA GLY A 82 -1.72 -11.82 11.31
C GLY A 82 -0.35 -12.05 11.98
N PRO A 83 0.77 -11.93 11.22
CA PRO A 83 2.12 -12.23 11.71
C PRO A 83 2.59 -11.29 12.84
N TRP A 84 1.86 -10.21 13.11
CA TRP A 84 2.27 -9.18 14.05
C TRP A 84 1.52 -9.28 15.38
N PRO A 85 2.16 -8.87 16.50
CA PRO A 85 1.58 -8.94 17.82
C PRO A 85 0.43 -7.93 18.00
N HIS A 86 -0.40 -8.10 19.02
CA HIS A 86 -1.26 -7.01 19.52
C HIS A 86 -0.42 -5.88 20.12
N GLN A 87 -0.94 -4.65 20.08
CA GLN A 87 -0.26 -3.47 20.63
C GLN A 87 0.17 -3.65 22.09
N GLY A 88 -0.58 -4.41 22.89
CA GLY A 88 -0.22 -4.75 24.27
C GLY A 88 1.00 -5.67 24.40
N ASP A 89 1.35 -6.41 23.36
CA ASP A 89 2.43 -7.39 23.33
C ASP A 89 3.68 -6.92 22.57
N VAL A 90 3.69 -5.69 22.07
CA VAL A 90 4.78 -5.20 21.19
C VAL A 90 6.14 -5.23 21.87
N GLU A 91 6.22 -4.89 23.15
CA GLU A 91 7.49 -4.90 23.88
C GLU A 91 8.02 -6.33 24.04
N ARG A 92 7.14 -7.29 24.35
CA ARG A 92 7.51 -8.71 24.41
C ARG A 92 8.00 -9.25 23.07
N PHE A 93 7.40 -8.83 21.96
CA PHE A 93 7.70 -9.32 20.61
C PHE A 93 8.90 -8.61 19.97
N TYR A 94 8.96 -7.28 20.10
CA TYR A 94 9.99 -6.44 19.46
C TYR A 94 11.13 -6.04 20.39
N GLY A 95 10.97 -6.25 21.70
CA GLY A 95 11.94 -5.80 22.69
C GLY A 95 11.76 -4.34 23.10
N ARG A 96 12.78 -3.74 23.70
CA ARG A 96 12.73 -2.36 24.21
C ARG A 96 12.61 -1.35 23.05
N VAL A 97 11.93 -0.24 23.29
CA VAL A 97 11.83 0.88 22.35
C VAL A 97 13.21 1.34 21.85
N GLY A 98 13.31 1.68 20.58
CA GLY A 98 14.54 2.18 19.95
C GLY A 98 15.62 1.13 19.72
N THR A 99 15.40 -0.14 20.07
CA THR A 99 16.39 -1.23 19.86
C THR A 99 16.13 -2.01 18.58
N SER A 100 17.12 -2.82 18.17
CA SER A 100 17.01 -3.73 17.02
C SER A 100 16.61 -3.03 15.71
N GLN A 101 17.19 -1.86 15.47
CA GLN A 101 16.92 -1.06 14.28
C GLN A 101 17.84 -1.44 13.12
N GLY A 102 17.29 -1.40 11.91
CA GLY A 102 17.99 -1.63 10.67
C GLY A 102 17.59 -0.61 9.61
N ARG A 103 18.22 -0.69 8.43
CA ARG A 103 17.96 0.23 7.31
C ARG A 103 17.27 -0.53 6.18
N LEU A 104 16.11 -0.04 5.76
CA LEU A 104 15.44 -0.47 4.53
C LEU A 104 15.83 0.49 3.41
N LYS A 105 16.46 -0.02 2.33
CA LYS A 105 16.62 0.72 1.09
C LYS A 105 15.30 0.76 0.33
N LEU A 106 14.84 1.95 -0.03
CA LEU A 106 13.57 2.13 -0.73
C LEU A 106 13.73 1.84 -2.23
N PRO A 107 12.72 1.24 -2.89
CA PRO A 107 12.74 0.98 -4.33
C PRO A 107 12.53 2.25 -5.17
N PHE A 108 12.09 3.33 -4.56
CA PHE A 108 11.97 4.67 -5.16
C PHE A 108 12.34 5.75 -4.13
N PRO A 109 12.86 6.89 -4.58
CA PRO A 109 13.17 7.99 -3.67
C PRO A 109 11.88 8.60 -3.12
N MET A 110 11.88 8.95 -1.84
CA MET A 110 10.85 9.73 -1.18
C MET A 110 11.39 11.11 -0.81
N LYS A 111 10.50 12.04 -0.51
CA LYS A 111 10.83 13.36 0.04
C LYS A 111 10.41 13.40 1.50
N LEU A 112 11.17 14.08 2.32
CA LEU A 112 10.79 14.32 3.70
C LEU A 112 9.57 15.24 3.74
N ALA A 113 8.48 14.84 4.39
CA ALA A 113 7.20 15.56 4.31
C ALA A 113 7.27 17.03 4.78
N TRP A 114 8.11 17.33 5.76
CA TRP A 114 8.31 18.69 6.30
C TRP A 114 9.50 19.46 5.68
N ASP A 115 10.31 18.79 4.84
CA ASP A 115 11.34 19.42 4.00
C ASP A 115 11.42 18.67 2.66
N LYS A 116 10.57 19.05 1.73
CA LYS A 116 10.42 18.39 0.42
C LYS A 116 11.67 18.49 -0.48
N ARG A 117 12.69 19.27 -0.08
CA ARG A 117 14.01 19.33 -0.77
C ARG A 117 14.91 18.17 -0.36
N ARG A 118 14.64 17.56 0.79
CA ARG A 118 15.44 16.45 1.32
C ARG A 118 14.92 15.12 0.79
N ILE A 119 15.77 14.43 0.03
CA ILE A 119 15.48 13.11 -0.54
C ILE A 119 15.83 12.01 0.48
N VAL A 120 14.92 11.06 0.63
CA VAL A 120 15.03 9.89 1.49
C VAL A 120 15.09 8.65 0.60
N THR A 121 16.22 7.96 0.57
CA THR A 121 16.43 6.72 -0.18
C THR A 121 16.46 5.47 0.70
N SER A 122 16.46 5.66 2.01
CA SER A 122 16.37 4.57 2.99
C SER A 122 15.73 5.08 4.29
N ILE A 123 15.00 4.20 4.96
CA ILE A 123 14.32 4.49 6.23
C ILE A 123 14.81 3.54 7.33
N THR A 124 14.66 3.94 8.58
CA THR A 124 15.00 3.12 9.74
C THR A 124 13.76 2.40 10.23
N LEU A 125 13.82 1.07 10.32
CA LEU A 125 12.75 0.22 10.84
C LEU A 125 13.32 -0.83 11.78
N HIS A 126 12.48 -1.43 12.61
CA HIS A 126 12.85 -2.60 13.38
C HIS A 126 13.22 -3.77 12.46
N THR A 127 14.30 -4.51 12.77
CA THR A 127 14.83 -5.57 11.90
C THR A 127 13.79 -6.63 11.51
N LYS A 128 12.88 -6.99 12.43
CA LYS A 128 11.82 -7.98 12.18
C LYS A 128 10.81 -7.57 11.10
N VAL A 129 10.69 -6.28 10.76
CA VAL A 129 9.70 -5.80 9.78
C VAL A 129 10.31 -5.32 8.47
N ILE A 130 11.64 -5.28 8.34
CA ILE A 130 12.34 -4.75 7.16
C ILE A 130 11.93 -5.48 5.88
N ASP A 131 11.96 -6.82 5.89
CA ASP A 131 11.65 -7.61 4.71
C ASP A 131 10.19 -7.47 4.28
N SER A 132 9.27 -7.47 5.24
CA SER A 132 7.85 -7.26 5.02
C SER A 132 7.58 -5.86 4.45
N ALA A 133 8.14 -4.82 5.07
CA ALA A 133 8.04 -3.45 4.55
C ALA A 133 8.66 -3.33 3.14
N GLY A 134 9.79 -4.01 2.90
CA GLY A 134 10.44 -4.05 1.59
C GLY A 134 9.54 -4.62 0.49
N ARG A 135 8.80 -5.71 0.77
CA ARG A 135 7.84 -6.29 -0.15
C ARG A 135 6.65 -5.36 -0.41
N ALA A 136 6.09 -4.74 0.64
CA ALA A 136 5.02 -3.76 0.48
C ALA A 136 5.46 -2.56 -0.38
N PHE A 137 6.65 -1.99 -0.15
CA PHE A 137 7.20 -0.92 -0.99
C PHE A 137 7.45 -1.36 -2.43
N ALA A 138 7.94 -2.57 -2.67
CA ALA A 138 8.14 -3.12 -4.02
C ALA A 138 6.81 -3.26 -4.76
N GLU A 139 5.76 -3.70 -4.07
CA GLU A 139 4.42 -3.79 -4.63
C GLU A 139 3.83 -2.41 -4.95
N ILE A 140 4.01 -1.43 -4.07
CA ILE A 140 3.62 -0.03 -4.34
C ILE A 140 4.36 0.52 -5.56
N ALA A 141 5.66 0.23 -5.69
CA ALA A 141 6.44 0.63 -6.87
C ALA A 141 5.91 0.02 -8.17
N ALA A 142 5.44 -1.23 -8.11
CA ALA A 142 4.85 -1.92 -9.26
C ALA A 142 3.42 -1.44 -9.58
N ALA A 143 2.64 -1.08 -8.54
CA ALA A 143 1.24 -0.67 -8.69
C ALA A 143 1.08 0.77 -9.22
N TYR A 144 2.07 1.65 -8.98
CA TYR A 144 1.97 3.07 -9.30
C TYR A 144 3.20 3.56 -10.06
N SER A 145 2.98 4.32 -11.12
CA SER A 145 4.03 5.12 -11.77
C SER A 145 4.56 6.21 -10.81
N GLU A 146 5.72 6.78 -11.10
CA GLU A 146 6.26 7.91 -10.33
C GLU A 146 5.26 9.07 -10.23
N LYS A 147 4.62 9.43 -11.36
CA LYS A 147 3.63 10.50 -11.40
C LYS A 147 2.44 10.24 -10.48
N GLU A 148 1.96 9.00 -10.43
CA GLU A 148 0.87 8.61 -9.53
C GLU A 148 1.30 8.64 -8.07
N ARG A 149 2.49 8.13 -7.74
CA ARG A 149 3.03 8.22 -6.38
C ARG A 149 3.12 9.67 -5.90
N VAL A 150 3.60 10.58 -6.74
CA VAL A 150 3.65 12.02 -6.43
C VAL A 150 2.24 12.60 -6.24
N ALA A 151 1.31 12.31 -7.12
CA ALA A 151 -0.06 12.82 -7.04
C ALA A 151 -0.78 12.34 -5.76
N LEU A 152 -0.55 11.10 -5.37
CA LEU A 152 -1.09 10.48 -4.16
C LEU A 152 -0.33 10.92 -2.89
N GLY A 153 0.91 11.37 -3.00
CA GLY A 153 1.80 11.67 -1.87
C GLY A 153 2.45 10.43 -1.27
N LEU A 154 2.51 9.33 -2.02
CA LEU A 154 3.20 8.11 -1.60
C LEU A 154 4.72 8.27 -1.62
N ASP A 155 5.22 9.34 -2.23
CA ASP A 155 6.61 9.79 -2.20
C ASP A 155 6.92 10.76 -1.04
N LEU A 156 5.96 11.03 -0.15
CA LEU A 156 6.13 11.91 1.00
C LEU A 156 6.26 11.10 2.29
N PHE A 157 7.48 11.02 2.81
CA PHE A 157 7.81 10.30 4.04
C PHE A 157 7.52 11.14 5.28
N GLY A 158 6.57 10.72 6.10
CA GLY A 158 6.15 11.37 7.36
C GLY A 158 6.88 10.89 8.60
N GLY A 159 7.69 9.82 8.48
CA GLY A 159 8.49 9.28 9.58
C GLY A 159 8.28 7.78 9.80
N SER A 160 9.27 7.14 10.45
CA SER A 160 9.19 5.73 10.87
C SER A 160 9.64 5.55 12.32
N LEU A 161 10.93 5.67 12.63
CA LEU A 161 11.41 5.58 14.00
C LEU A 161 11.32 6.93 14.72
N ASN A 162 10.58 6.97 15.80
CA ASN A 162 10.49 8.13 16.71
C ASN A 162 10.10 7.67 18.11
N VAL A 163 11.07 7.61 19.02
CA VAL A 163 10.86 7.17 20.41
C VAL A 163 10.10 8.24 21.19
N ARG A 164 8.79 8.07 21.30
CA ARG A 164 7.90 8.99 22.01
C ARG A 164 6.64 8.28 22.51
N ARG A 165 5.99 8.86 23.50
CA ARG A 165 4.65 8.42 23.90
C ARG A 165 3.58 8.90 22.91
N MET A 166 2.45 8.22 22.87
CA MET A 166 1.29 8.67 22.12
C MET A 166 0.78 10.01 22.67
N ARG A 167 0.29 10.86 21.78
CA ARG A 167 -0.29 12.16 22.19
C ARG A 167 -1.50 11.94 23.10
N GLY A 168 -1.44 12.49 24.31
CA GLY A 168 -2.51 12.36 25.32
C GLY A 168 -2.58 11.03 26.04
N GLY A 169 -1.56 10.16 25.89
CA GLY A 169 -1.50 8.85 26.55
C GLY A 169 -0.15 8.55 27.19
N SER A 170 -0.13 7.51 28.03
CA SER A 170 1.08 7.00 28.69
C SER A 170 1.80 5.91 27.89
N ALA A 171 1.11 5.25 26.94
CA ALA A 171 1.69 4.20 26.12
C ALA A 171 2.65 4.77 25.06
N TYR A 172 3.65 4.00 24.66
CA TYR A 172 4.53 4.36 23.56
C TYR A 172 3.81 4.25 22.22
N SER A 173 4.12 5.19 21.32
CA SER A 173 3.70 5.11 19.92
C SER A 173 4.37 3.93 19.23
N MET A 174 3.73 3.30 18.24
CA MET A 174 4.31 2.20 17.44
C MET A 174 5.58 2.65 16.67
N HIS A 175 5.71 3.94 16.40
CA HIS A 175 6.95 4.54 15.91
C HIS A 175 8.14 4.36 16.86
N SER A 176 7.90 4.17 18.15
CA SER A 176 8.99 4.02 19.13
C SER A 176 9.79 2.73 18.97
N TRP A 177 9.20 1.73 18.32
CA TRP A 177 9.88 0.50 17.93
C TRP A 177 10.36 0.50 16.49
N GLY A 178 10.04 1.53 15.69
CA GLY A 178 10.32 1.52 14.25
C GLY A 178 9.46 0.50 13.49
N ILE A 179 8.22 0.28 13.93
CA ILE A 179 7.25 -0.64 13.34
C ILE A 179 6.03 0.07 12.76
N ALA A 180 6.14 1.36 12.55
CA ALA A 180 5.11 2.20 11.92
C ALA A 180 5.75 3.16 10.93
N ILE A 181 4.99 3.54 9.91
CA ILE A 181 5.39 4.48 8.86
C ILE A 181 4.22 5.42 8.59
N ASP A 182 4.52 6.73 8.50
CA ASP A 182 3.55 7.73 8.10
C ASP A 182 3.84 8.25 6.69
N PHE A 183 2.77 8.47 5.91
CA PHE A 183 2.80 8.97 4.53
C PHE A 183 1.98 10.26 4.42
N ASP A 184 2.56 11.30 3.83
CA ASP A 184 1.90 12.57 3.52
C ASP A 184 1.03 13.13 4.68
N PRO A 185 1.63 13.46 5.82
CA PRO A 185 0.88 13.94 7.00
C PRO A 185 0.18 15.27 6.77
N GLU A 186 0.55 16.03 5.74
CA GLU A 186 -0.07 17.32 5.41
C GLU A 186 -1.51 17.13 4.90
N ARG A 187 -1.71 16.15 4.00
CA ARG A 187 -3.02 15.86 3.39
C ARG A 187 -3.78 14.71 4.07
N ASN A 188 -3.20 14.09 5.13
CA ASN A 188 -3.78 12.97 5.87
C ASN A 188 -3.66 13.19 7.38
N GLN A 189 -4.00 14.39 7.86
CA GLN A 189 -3.81 14.74 9.28
C GLN A 189 -4.54 13.76 10.21
N LEU A 190 -3.95 13.51 11.38
CA LEU A 190 -4.36 12.51 12.37
C LEU A 190 -5.88 12.37 12.56
N ARG A 191 -6.62 13.49 12.62
CA ARG A 191 -8.07 13.49 12.87
C ARG A 191 -8.92 13.56 11.61
N TRP A 192 -8.28 13.59 10.43
CA TRP A 192 -9.05 13.63 9.20
C TRP A 192 -9.58 12.25 8.86
N LYS A 193 -10.86 12.25 8.51
CA LYS A 193 -11.62 11.07 8.09
C LYS A 193 -11.84 11.10 6.59
N SER A 194 -12.30 9.98 6.03
CA SER A 194 -12.87 9.95 4.68
C SER A 194 -14.11 10.86 4.61
N PRO A 195 -14.31 11.61 3.51
CA PRO A 195 -13.43 11.68 2.33
C PRO A 195 -12.35 12.78 2.38
N LYS A 196 -12.17 13.46 3.53
CA LYS A 196 -11.25 14.60 3.64
C LYS A 196 -9.78 14.20 3.51
N ALA A 197 -9.38 13.06 4.08
CA ALA A 197 -8.02 12.57 3.99
C ALA A 197 -7.71 12.11 2.55
N ARG A 198 -6.56 12.53 1.98
CA ARG A 198 -6.20 12.21 0.59
C ARG A 198 -6.09 10.70 0.34
N LEU A 199 -5.50 9.96 1.27
CA LEU A 199 -5.32 8.51 1.16
C LEU A 199 -6.59 7.70 1.47
N SER A 200 -7.72 8.36 1.77
CA SER A 200 -9.01 7.69 1.91
C SER A 200 -9.77 7.50 0.59
N HIS A 201 -9.21 7.99 -0.52
CA HIS A 201 -9.83 7.90 -1.83
C HIS A 201 -9.52 6.56 -2.51
N ASP A 202 -10.36 6.16 -3.44
CA ASP A 202 -10.30 4.85 -4.13
C ASP A 202 -8.98 4.61 -4.86
N ASP A 203 -8.34 5.66 -5.37
CA ASP A 203 -7.07 5.56 -6.06
C ASP A 203 -5.88 5.17 -5.14
N ALA A 204 -6.07 5.25 -3.82
CA ALA A 204 -5.10 4.78 -2.82
C ALA A 204 -5.33 3.31 -2.40
N VAL A 205 -6.39 2.62 -2.86
CA VAL A 205 -6.69 1.24 -2.44
C VAL A 205 -5.52 0.28 -2.68
N PRO A 206 -4.84 0.24 -3.85
CA PRO A 206 -3.70 -0.66 -4.03
C PRO A 206 -2.53 -0.40 -3.08
N PHE A 207 -2.34 0.84 -2.63
CA PHE A 207 -1.35 1.19 -1.60
C PHE A 207 -1.69 0.50 -0.27
N TRP A 208 -2.94 0.57 0.16
CA TRP A 208 -3.39 -0.07 1.40
C TRP A 208 -3.30 -1.59 1.33
N GLU A 209 -3.73 -2.17 0.21
CA GLU A 209 -3.68 -3.62 0.00
C GLU A 209 -2.25 -4.16 0.03
N ALA A 210 -1.25 -3.40 -0.43
CA ALA A 210 0.15 -3.79 -0.36
C ALA A 210 0.63 -3.97 1.09
N TRP A 211 0.22 -3.07 1.99
CA TRP A 211 0.52 -3.19 3.42
C TRP A 211 -0.27 -4.32 4.09
N GLU A 212 -1.55 -4.43 3.77
CA GLU A 212 -2.46 -5.42 4.37
C GLU A 212 -2.08 -6.86 3.99
N ARG A 213 -1.58 -7.09 2.77
CA ARG A 213 -1.04 -8.41 2.37
C ARG A 213 0.16 -8.84 3.20
N GLU A 214 0.93 -7.91 3.69
CA GLU A 214 2.03 -8.14 4.61
C GLU A 214 1.59 -8.19 6.09
N GLY A 215 0.28 -8.12 6.33
CA GLY A 215 -0.35 -8.17 7.64
C GLY A 215 -0.26 -6.87 8.45
N TRP A 216 0.19 -5.76 7.82
CA TRP A 216 0.22 -4.47 8.49
C TRP A 216 -1.19 -3.93 8.68
N VAL A 217 -1.42 -3.28 9.81
CA VAL A 217 -2.68 -2.57 10.08
C VAL A 217 -2.63 -1.18 9.47
N THR A 218 -3.68 -0.82 8.76
CA THR A 218 -3.88 0.47 8.12
C THR A 218 -4.98 1.22 8.88
N LEU A 219 -4.60 2.12 9.80
CA LEU A 219 -5.54 2.76 10.73
C LEU A 219 -6.66 3.52 10.01
N GLY A 220 -6.37 4.11 8.86
CA GLY A 220 -7.34 4.79 8.04
C GLY A 220 -8.49 3.87 7.62
N ARG A 221 -8.19 2.67 7.14
CA ARG A 221 -9.22 1.71 6.70
C ARG A 221 -9.91 1.01 7.87
N GLU A 222 -9.17 0.71 8.94
CA GLU A 222 -9.70 0.04 10.13
C GLU A 222 -10.61 0.93 10.97
N ARG A 223 -10.27 2.20 11.12
CA ARG A 223 -10.90 3.10 12.10
C ARG A 223 -11.41 4.41 11.50
N ASN A 224 -11.26 4.62 10.19
CA ASN A 224 -11.50 5.91 9.52
C ASN A 224 -10.82 7.07 10.26
N PHE A 225 -9.55 6.89 10.58
CA PHE A 225 -8.75 7.77 11.43
C PHE A 225 -7.29 7.53 11.10
N ASP A 226 -6.45 8.59 11.14
CA ASP A 226 -5.01 8.49 10.92
C ASP A 226 -4.63 7.84 9.58
N TRP A 227 -5.17 8.38 8.50
CA TRP A 227 -5.02 7.89 7.14
C TRP A 227 -3.58 7.95 6.58
N MET A 228 -2.64 8.54 7.34
CA MET A 228 -1.23 8.50 6.95
C MET A 228 -0.51 7.25 7.46
N HIS A 229 -1.07 6.51 8.42
CA HIS A 229 -0.37 5.57 9.29
C HIS A 229 -0.57 4.11 8.91
N VAL A 230 0.56 3.37 8.82
CA VAL A 230 0.59 1.90 8.78
C VAL A 230 1.46 1.37 9.92
N GLN A 231 1.09 0.21 10.50
CA GLN A 231 1.85 -0.38 11.59
C GLN A 231 1.87 -1.91 11.56
N ALA A 232 3.00 -2.51 11.95
CA ALA A 232 3.17 -3.94 12.14
C ALA A 232 2.81 -4.34 13.58
N ALA A 233 1.61 -3.95 14.02
CA ALA A 233 1.00 -4.33 15.28
C ALA A 233 -0.52 -4.28 15.15
N ARG A 234 -1.21 -5.28 15.69
CA ARG A 234 -2.68 -5.35 15.71
C ARG A 234 -3.24 -4.46 16.83
N LEU A 235 -4.46 -3.97 16.63
CA LEU A 235 -5.19 -3.16 17.60
C LEU A 235 -5.71 -3.98 18.76
#